data_4c026abec3b1d584c872ce4208c44a3f
#
_entry.id   4c026abec3b1d584c872ce4208c44a3f
#
_cell.length_a   1.000
_cell.length_b   1.000
_cell.length_c   1.000
_cell.angle_alpha   90.00
_cell.angle_beta   90.00
_cell.angle_gamma   90.00
#
_symmetry.space_group_name_H-M   'P 1'
#
loop_
_entity.id
_entity.type
_entity.pdbx_description
1 polymer ?
#
loop_
_entity_poly.entity_id
_entity_poly.type
_entity_poly.pdbx_seq_one_letter_code
_entity_poly.pdbx_strand_id
1 'polypeptide(L)'
;MLEALGAIADGRIKKVEDHYEVISSEGDRIYNVKINGEKAYSNDNGTVYRNYIGYPIIAVLMLEGKLKYDEKISKSLKGIDWKRLNETYKNYAKVEEIVDKIAEEKGVNKEEINNIVEEVLNELRRLSLEKAS
;
A
#
# COMPACT_ATOMS: atom_id res chain seq x y z
N MET A 1 -1.25 4.30 0.17
CA MET A 1 -0.60 4.15 -1.15
C MET A 1 0.90 3.91 -1.05
N LEU A 2 1.66 4.78 -0.44
CA LEU A 2 3.09 4.57 -0.26
C LEU A 2 3.39 3.36 0.62
N GLU A 3 2.55 3.10 1.59
CA GLU A 3 2.67 1.93 2.45
C GLU A 3 2.55 0.62 1.64
N ALA A 4 1.76 0.61 0.58
CA ALA A 4 1.66 -0.55 -0.33
C ALA A 4 3.01 -0.82 -1.01
N LEU A 5 3.66 0.21 -1.51
CA LEU A 5 4.98 0.09 -2.13
C LEU A 5 6.02 -0.40 -1.11
N GLY A 6 5.96 0.12 0.11
CA GLY A 6 6.85 -0.32 1.18
C GLY A 6 6.63 -1.78 1.56
N ALA A 7 5.38 -2.22 1.61
CA ALA A 7 5.06 -3.62 1.91
C ALA A 7 5.64 -4.57 0.87
N ILE A 8 5.59 -4.20 -0.40
CA ILE A 8 6.19 -5.00 -1.48
C ILE A 8 7.71 -5.07 -1.30
N ALA A 9 8.35 -3.94 -1.05
CA ALA A 9 9.81 -3.88 -0.86
C ALA A 9 10.27 -4.71 0.33
N ASP A 10 9.48 -4.73 1.41
CA ASP A 10 9.78 -5.51 2.61
C ASP A 10 9.51 -7.00 2.44
N GLY A 11 8.90 -7.41 1.34
CA GLY A 11 8.53 -8.81 1.14
C GLY A 11 7.42 -9.28 2.07
N ARG A 12 6.53 -8.38 2.48
CA ARG A 12 5.46 -8.68 3.43
C ARG A 12 4.20 -9.28 2.80
N ILE A 13 4.22 -9.54 1.50
CA ILE A 13 3.06 -10.07 0.78
C ILE A 13 3.33 -11.50 0.35
N LYS A 14 2.43 -12.40 0.73
CA LYS A 14 2.55 -13.83 0.46
C LYS A 14 1.29 -14.33 -0.21
N LYS A 15 1.45 -15.07 -1.32
CA LYS A 15 0.33 -15.73 -1.98
C LYS A 15 0.07 -17.08 -1.33
N VAL A 16 -1.18 -17.31 -0.92
CA VAL A 16 -1.60 -18.56 -0.27
C VAL A 16 -2.85 -19.08 -0.99
N GLU A 17 -2.67 -20.13 -1.79
CA GLU A 17 -3.74 -20.78 -2.56
C GLU A 17 -4.60 -19.79 -3.36
N ASP A 18 -5.73 -19.33 -2.79
CA ASP A 18 -6.72 -18.50 -3.49
C ASP A 18 -6.72 -17.04 -3.01
N HIS A 19 -5.81 -16.68 -2.10
CA HIS A 19 -5.77 -15.32 -1.56
C HIS A 19 -4.33 -14.89 -1.25
N TYR A 20 -4.17 -13.66 -0.80
CA TYR A 20 -2.89 -13.12 -0.37
C TYR A 20 -2.93 -12.78 1.11
N GLU A 21 -1.80 -12.98 1.77
CA GLU A 21 -1.58 -12.49 3.13
C GLU A 21 -0.63 -11.30 3.07
N VAL A 22 -1.05 -10.18 3.67
CA VAL A 22 -0.22 -8.98 3.78
C VAL A 22 0.08 -8.76 5.25
N ILE A 23 1.36 -8.79 5.59
CA ILE A 23 1.82 -8.68 6.98
C ILE A 23 2.06 -7.20 7.30
N SER A 24 1.60 -6.74 8.47
CA SER A 24 1.78 -5.36 8.90
C SER A 24 3.25 -5.02 9.09
N SER A 25 3.58 -3.72 9.12
CA SER A 25 4.97 -3.25 9.21
C SER A 25 5.71 -3.73 10.46
N GLU A 26 5.01 -3.99 11.56
CA GLU A 26 5.60 -4.55 12.78
C GLU A 26 5.45 -6.06 12.89
N GLY A 27 4.77 -6.69 11.93
CA GLY A 27 4.60 -8.13 11.91
C GLY A 27 3.55 -8.66 12.89
N ASP A 28 2.78 -7.79 13.53
CA ASP A 28 1.81 -8.18 14.55
C ASP A 28 0.41 -8.49 14.00
N ARG A 29 0.16 -8.21 12.73
CA ARG A 29 -1.11 -8.48 12.07
C ARG A 29 -0.91 -9.07 10.69
N ILE A 30 -1.86 -9.91 10.28
CA ILE A 30 -1.91 -10.47 8.93
C ILE A 30 -3.26 -10.07 8.34
N TYR A 31 -3.22 -9.40 7.20
CA TYR A 31 -4.42 -9.03 6.45
C TYR A 31 -4.63 -10.02 5.32
N ASN A 32 -5.83 -10.56 5.23
CA ASN A 32 -6.19 -11.46 4.14
C ASN A 32 -6.82 -10.67 3.02
N VAL A 33 -6.28 -10.78 1.81
CA VAL A 33 -6.75 -10.05 0.64
C VAL A 33 -7.15 -11.03 -0.44
N LYS A 34 -8.34 -10.86 -0.98
CA LYS A 34 -8.84 -11.67 -2.10
C LYS A 34 -9.39 -10.74 -3.18
N ILE A 35 -8.92 -10.93 -4.39
CA ILE A 35 -9.38 -10.17 -5.54
C ILE A 35 -10.13 -11.14 -6.47
N ASN A 36 -11.37 -10.83 -6.78
CA ASN A 36 -12.21 -11.66 -7.63
C ASN A 36 -12.92 -10.77 -8.66
N GLY A 37 -12.32 -10.64 -9.83
CA GLY A 37 -12.82 -9.74 -10.87
C GLY A 37 -12.76 -8.29 -10.40
N GLU A 38 -13.93 -7.64 -10.36
CA GLU A 38 -14.05 -6.25 -9.91
C GLU A 38 -14.27 -6.12 -8.40
N LYS A 39 -14.33 -7.25 -7.69
CA LYS A 39 -14.55 -7.27 -6.26
C LYS A 39 -13.25 -7.50 -5.50
N ALA A 40 -13.06 -6.75 -4.43
CA ALA A 40 -11.90 -6.87 -3.57
C ALA A 40 -12.33 -7.02 -2.11
N TYR A 41 -11.72 -7.96 -1.42
CA TYR A 41 -11.93 -8.20 0.00
C TYR A 41 -10.63 -8.01 0.76
N SER A 42 -10.72 -7.35 1.91
CA SER A 42 -9.62 -7.28 2.86
C SER A 42 -10.19 -7.08 4.26
N ASN A 43 -9.54 -7.66 5.24
CA ASN A 43 -9.92 -7.48 6.63
C ASN A 43 -9.16 -6.36 7.33
N ASP A 44 -8.47 -5.50 6.59
CA ASP A 44 -7.84 -4.31 7.17
C ASP A 44 -8.88 -3.28 7.60
N ASN A 45 -8.54 -2.43 8.58
CA ASN A 45 -9.46 -1.46 9.15
C ASN A 45 -10.01 -0.46 8.13
N GLY A 46 -9.19 -0.01 7.19
CA GLY A 46 -9.63 0.91 6.16
C GLY A 46 -10.75 0.33 5.30
N THR A 47 -10.57 -0.91 4.84
CA THR A 47 -11.58 -1.58 4.02
C THR A 47 -12.83 -1.95 4.81
N VAL A 48 -12.66 -2.51 6.01
CA VAL A 48 -13.78 -3.02 6.81
C VAL A 48 -14.65 -1.89 7.38
N TYR A 49 -14.02 -0.90 7.98
CA TYR A 49 -14.75 0.13 8.74
C TYR A 49 -14.97 1.44 8.00
N ARG A 50 -14.12 1.79 7.06
CA ARG A 50 -14.19 3.07 6.35
C ARG A 50 -14.68 2.96 4.92
N ASN A 51 -14.92 1.73 4.46
CA ASN A 51 -15.45 1.45 3.13
C ASN A 51 -14.63 2.06 1.99
N TYR A 52 -13.30 2.02 2.10
CA TYR A 52 -12.41 2.43 1.01
C TYR A 52 -11.32 1.36 0.77
N ILE A 53 -10.59 1.51 -0.32
CA ILE A 53 -9.52 0.57 -0.68
C ILE A 53 -8.28 0.85 0.15
N GLY A 54 -7.96 -0.07 1.07
CA GLY A 54 -6.78 0.04 1.93
C GLY A 54 -5.49 -0.40 1.22
N TYR A 55 -4.34 -0.13 1.86
CA TYR A 55 -3.05 -0.46 1.25
C TYR A 55 -2.84 -1.95 0.97
N PRO A 56 -3.38 -2.90 1.76
CA PRO A 56 -3.20 -4.32 1.43
C PRO A 56 -3.77 -4.68 0.07
N ILE A 57 -4.94 -4.17 -0.29
CA ILE A 57 -5.54 -4.40 -1.60
C ILE A 57 -4.70 -3.74 -2.69
N ILE A 58 -4.25 -2.52 -2.47
CA ILE A 58 -3.41 -1.79 -3.43
C ILE A 58 -2.13 -2.57 -3.71
N ALA A 59 -1.47 -3.07 -2.67
CA ALA A 59 -0.25 -3.85 -2.81
C ALA A 59 -0.45 -5.11 -3.65
N VAL A 60 -1.53 -5.83 -3.41
CA VAL A 60 -1.86 -7.04 -4.19
C VAL A 60 -2.12 -6.69 -5.65
N LEU A 61 -2.86 -5.61 -5.91
CA LEU A 61 -3.14 -5.16 -7.28
C LEU A 61 -1.86 -4.77 -8.03
N MET A 62 -0.92 -4.15 -7.35
CA MET A 62 0.39 -3.85 -7.93
C MET A 62 1.17 -5.12 -8.29
N LEU A 63 1.16 -6.12 -7.42
CA LEU A 63 1.82 -7.39 -7.67
C LEU A 63 1.18 -8.16 -8.83
N GLU A 64 -0.13 -8.03 -9.01
CA GLU A 64 -0.84 -8.68 -10.12
C GLU A 64 -0.73 -7.90 -11.43
N GLY A 65 -0.06 -6.76 -11.43
CA GLY A 65 0.11 -5.93 -12.62
C GLY A 65 -1.11 -5.11 -12.99
N LYS A 66 -2.09 -4.98 -12.10
CA LYS A 66 -3.32 -4.20 -12.35
C LYS A 66 -3.16 -2.73 -12.01
N LEU A 67 -2.16 -2.38 -11.22
CA LEU A 67 -1.80 -1.01 -10.89
C LEU A 67 -0.33 -0.80 -11.18
N LYS A 68 0.02 0.44 -11.53
CA LYS A 68 1.40 0.81 -11.78
C LYS A 68 2.26 0.58 -10.55
N TYR A 69 3.44 0.01 -10.77
CA TYR A 69 4.42 -0.28 -9.75
C TYR A 69 5.76 0.31 -10.16
N ASP A 70 6.46 0.94 -9.24
CA ASP A 70 7.80 1.47 -9.46
C ASP A 70 8.76 0.86 -8.46
N GLU A 71 9.69 0.03 -8.95
CA GLU A 71 10.63 -0.68 -8.11
C GLU A 71 11.60 0.24 -7.37
N LYS A 72 12.06 1.31 -8.01
CA LYS A 72 12.96 2.28 -7.39
C LYS A 72 12.31 2.95 -6.19
N ILE A 73 11.08 3.42 -6.36
CA ILE A 73 10.32 4.07 -5.30
C ILE A 73 10.00 3.07 -4.19
N SER A 74 9.58 1.86 -4.56
CA SER A 74 9.30 0.79 -3.60
C SER A 74 10.51 0.50 -2.72
N LYS A 75 11.67 0.31 -3.31
CA LYS A 75 12.91 0.03 -2.57
C LYS A 75 13.32 1.18 -1.65
N SER A 76 13.04 2.42 -2.03
CA SER A 76 13.34 3.59 -1.19
C SER A 76 12.49 3.61 0.09
N LEU A 77 11.35 2.92 0.08
CA LEU A 77 10.41 2.86 1.21
C LEU A 77 10.56 1.58 2.05
N LYS A 78 11.57 0.77 1.76
CA LYS A 78 11.83 -0.46 2.51
C LYS A 78 12.25 -0.16 3.95
N GLY A 79 11.74 -0.93 4.88
CA GLY A 79 12.14 -0.85 6.28
C GLY A 79 11.43 0.23 7.09
N ILE A 80 10.45 0.92 6.53
CA ILE A 80 9.71 1.94 7.25
C ILE A 80 8.71 1.26 8.20
N ASP A 81 8.72 1.65 9.45
CA ASP A 81 7.75 1.19 10.44
C ASP A 81 6.50 2.09 10.38
N TRP A 82 5.63 1.77 9.44
CA TRP A 82 4.43 2.56 9.17
C TRP A 82 3.49 2.63 10.36
N LYS A 83 3.33 1.51 11.07
CA LYS A 83 2.45 1.47 12.24
C LYS A 83 2.93 2.44 13.31
N ARG A 84 4.23 2.43 13.59
CA ARG A 84 4.81 3.32 14.59
C ARG A 84 4.67 4.79 14.19
N LEU A 85 4.91 5.11 12.91
CA LEU A 85 4.76 6.48 12.42
C LEU A 85 3.32 6.95 12.55
N ASN A 86 2.37 6.12 12.14
CA ASN A 86 0.96 6.47 12.21
C ASN A 86 0.48 6.65 13.66
N GLU A 87 0.92 5.80 14.57
CA GLU A 87 0.56 5.90 15.99
C GLU A 87 1.22 7.10 16.66
N THR A 88 2.46 7.40 16.31
CA THR A 88 3.22 8.50 16.93
C THR A 88 2.69 9.86 16.51
N TYR A 89 2.44 10.07 15.24
CA TYR A 89 2.09 11.39 14.72
C TYR A 89 0.60 11.61 14.54
N LYS A 90 -0.17 10.56 14.27
CA LYS A 90 -1.63 10.61 14.06
C LYS A 90 -2.09 11.68 13.07
N ASN A 91 -1.22 12.04 12.14
CA ASN A 91 -1.44 13.09 11.16
C ASN A 91 -0.84 12.64 9.82
N TYR A 92 -1.68 12.48 8.83
CA TYR A 92 -1.27 11.98 7.52
C TYR A 92 -0.20 12.85 6.86
N ALA A 93 -0.37 14.17 6.92
CA ALA A 93 0.58 15.09 6.29
C ALA A 93 1.96 15.00 6.95
N LYS A 94 2.00 14.81 8.26
CA LYS A 94 3.27 14.68 8.99
C LYS A 94 3.98 13.38 8.64
N VAL A 95 3.25 12.28 8.56
CA VAL A 95 3.80 10.98 8.18
C VAL A 95 4.33 11.03 6.76
N GLU A 96 3.58 11.61 5.82
CA GLU A 96 4.03 11.76 4.43
C GLU A 96 5.30 12.59 4.32
N GLU A 97 5.40 13.67 5.09
CA GLU A 97 6.60 14.50 5.11
C GLU A 97 7.83 13.71 5.54
N ILE A 98 7.70 12.89 6.57
CA ILE A 98 8.80 12.05 7.07
C ILE A 98 9.17 11.00 6.03
N VAL A 99 8.20 10.34 5.42
CA VAL A 99 8.41 9.32 4.40
C VAL A 99 9.07 9.92 3.17
N ASP A 100 8.64 11.10 2.74
CA ASP A 100 9.25 11.80 1.60
C ASP A 100 10.73 12.09 1.85
N LYS A 101 11.09 12.49 3.07
CA LYS A 101 12.50 12.72 3.43
C LYS A 101 13.32 11.43 3.41
N ILE A 102 12.76 10.34 3.89
CA ILE A 102 13.41 9.03 3.85
C ILE A 102 13.68 8.62 2.40
N ALA A 103 12.69 8.77 1.54
CA ALA A 103 12.83 8.45 0.12
C ALA A 103 13.86 9.34 -0.57
N GLU A 104 13.88 10.64 -0.24
CA GLU A 104 14.84 11.59 -0.79
C GLU A 104 16.27 11.22 -0.46
N GLU A 105 16.53 10.78 0.77
CA GLU A 105 17.85 10.29 1.18
C GLU A 105 18.31 9.09 0.37
N LYS A 106 17.37 8.34 -0.19
CA LYS A 106 17.65 7.17 -1.02
C LYS A 106 17.58 7.45 -2.53
N GLY A 107 17.52 8.71 -2.91
CA GLY A 107 17.56 9.12 -4.31
C GLY A 107 16.22 9.23 -5.02
N VAL A 108 15.10 9.24 -4.28
CA VAL A 108 13.77 9.43 -4.84
C VAL A 108 13.24 10.81 -4.40
N ASN A 109 12.97 11.69 -5.34
CA ASN A 109 12.47 13.02 -5.01
C ASN A 109 10.95 13.04 -4.86
N LYS A 110 10.44 14.12 -4.27
CA LYS A 110 9.02 14.27 -3.98
C LYS A 110 8.17 14.27 -5.26
N GLU A 111 8.67 14.79 -6.36
CA GLU A 111 7.97 14.81 -7.62
C GLU A 111 7.72 13.41 -8.17
N GLU A 112 8.72 12.52 -8.07
CA GLU A 112 8.58 11.12 -8.46
C GLU A 112 7.50 10.42 -7.63
N ILE A 113 7.47 10.69 -6.33
CA ILE A 113 6.47 10.12 -5.42
C ILE A 113 5.08 10.64 -5.79
N ASN A 114 4.93 11.94 -5.99
CA ASN A 114 3.64 12.53 -6.35
C ASN A 114 3.11 11.96 -7.67
N ASN A 115 4.00 11.76 -8.64
CA ASN A 115 3.62 11.21 -9.94
C ASN A 115 3.09 9.79 -9.83
N ILE A 116 3.76 8.91 -9.08
CA ILE A 116 3.27 7.52 -8.92
C ILE A 116 1.96 7.48 -8.17
N VAL A 117 1.81 8.30 -7.12
CA VAL A 117 0.57 8.37 -6.35
C VAL A 117 -0.59 8.81 -7.25
N GLU A 118 -0.40 9.84 -8.06
CA GLU A 118 -1.43 10.34 -8.96
C GLU A 118 -1.81 9.29 -10.02
N GLU A 119 -0.83 8.63 -10.61
CA GLU A 119 -1.09 7.59 -11.60
C GLU A 119 -1.86 6.41 -11.02
N VAL A 120 -1.48 5.96 -9.82
CA VAL A 120 -2.18 4.86 -9.15
C VAL A 120 -3.61 5.24 -8.78
N LEU A 121 -3.82 6.46 -8.30
CA LEU A 121 -5.18 6.95 -8.01
C LEU A 121 -6.05 6.97 -9.26
N ASN A 122 -5.51 7.40 -10.39
CA ASN A 122 -6.25 7.41 -11.65
C ASN A 122 -6.59 5.99 -12.11
N GLU A 123 -5.66 5.05 -11.96
CA GLU A 123 -5.89 3.65 -12.30
C GLU A 123 -6.94 3.01 -11.40
N LEU A 124 -6.92 3.32 -10.11
CA LEU A 124 -7.94 2.82 -9.17
C LEU A 124 -9.34 3.30 -9.57
N ARG A 125 -9.48 4.54 -10.00
CA ARG A 125 -10.77 5.05 -10.49
C ARG A 125 -11.25 4.29 -11.72
N ARG A 126 -10.36 3.90 -12.61
CA ARG A 126 -10.71 3.14 -13.82
C ARG A 126 -11.10 1.71 -13.52
N LEU A 127 -10.51 1.10 -12.50
CA LEU A 127 -10.82 -0.27 -12.12
C LEU A 127 -12.21 -0.43 -11.52
N SER A 128 -12.79 0.62 -10.99
CA SER A 128 -14.12 0.62 -10.39
C SER A 128 -14.33 -0.54 -9.41
N LEU A 129 -13.34 -0.79 -8.57
CA LEU A 129 -13.39 -1.89 -7.62
C LEU A 129 -14.49 -1.71 -6.58
N GLU A 130 -15.19 -2.80 -6.27
CA GLU A 130 -16.20 -2.84 -5.24
C GLU A 130 -15.68 -3.65 -4.05
N LYS A 131 -16.06 -3.20 -2.85
CA LYS A 131 -15.78 -3.95 -1.64
C LYS A 131 -16.63 -5.22 -1.61
N ALA A 132 -15.97 -6.36 -1.44
CA ALA A 132 -16.65 -7.63 -1.22
C ALA A 132 -16.94 -7.78 0.28
N SER A 133 -18.16 -8.05 0.62
CA SER A 133 -18.55 -8.26 2.01
C SER A 133 -18.48 -9.74 2.39
#